data_0383fbaec15b44ddd9c0f13c254a1ca6
#
_entry.id   0383fbaec15b44ddd9c0f13c254a1ca6
#
_cell.length_a   1.000
_cell.length_b   1.000
_cell.length_c   1.000
_cell.angle_alpha   90.00
_cell.angle_beta   90.00
_cell.angle_gamma   90.00
#
_symmetry.space_group_name_H-M   'P 1'
#
loop_
_entity.id
_entity.type
_entity.pdbx_description
1 polymer ?
#
loop_
_entity_poly.entity_id
_entity_poly.type
_entity_poly.pdbx_seq_one_letter_code
_entity_poly.pdbx_strand_id
1 'polypeptide(L)' 'MTIKDIARESGYAVGTVSRVINNNPNVSDAARARIMEVIERYNF' A
#
# COMPACT_ATOMS: atom_id res chain seq x y z
N MET A 1 -10.75 -5.58 7.19
CA MET A 1 -9.71 -4.55 6.96
C MET A 1 -9.99 -3.84 5.64
N THR A 2 -9.76 -2.54 5.61
CA THR A 2 -10.01 -1.73 4.42
C THR A 2 -8.71 -1.13 3.90
N ILE A 3 -8.76 -0.52 2.70
CA ILE A 3 -7.61 0.17 2.13
C ILE A 3 -7.13 1.30 3.06
N LYS A 4 -8.05 1.91 3.80
CA LYS A 4 -7.68 2.95 4.76
C LYS A 4 -6.81 2.40 5.88
N ASP A 5 -7.05 1.17 6.29
CA ASP A 5 -6.23 0.52 7.31
C ASP A 5 -4.82 0.26 6.78
N ILE A 6 -4.72 -0.19 5.54
CA ILE A 6 -3.43 -0.41 4.91
C ILE A 6 -2.65 0.91 4.81
N ALA A 7 -3.32 1.98 4.42
CA ALA A 7 -2.69 3.30 4.32
C ALA A 7 -2.14 3.74 5.68
N ARG A 8 -2.93 3.59 6.73
CA ARG A 8 -2.52 3.98 8.07
C ARG A 8 -1.32 3.15 8.55
N GLU A 9 -1.37 1.84 8.34
CA GLU A 9 -0.30 0.95 8.82
C GLU A 9 0.98 1.15 8.03
N SER A 10 0.88 1.44 6.74
CA SER A 10 2.05 1.65 5.91
C SER A 10 2.64 3.05 6.03
N GLY A 11 1.85 4.02 6.52
CA GLY A 11 2.28 5.41 6.60
C GLY A 11 2.14 6.15 5.29
N TYR A 12 1.39 5.62 4.34
CA TYR A 12 1.16 6.26 3.05
C TYR A 12 -0.31 6.63 2.87
N ALA A 13 -0.58 7.51 1.91
CA ALA A 13 -1.94 7.94 1.62
C ALA A 13 -2.72 6.82 0.93
N VAL A 14 -4.05 6.87 1.07
CA VAL A 14 -4.94 5.90 0.41
C VAL A 14 -4.70 5.88 -1.10
N GLY A 15 -4.47 7.05 -1.71
CA GLY A 15 -4.19 7.13 -3.15
C GLY A 15 -2.95 6.35 -3.55
N THR A 16 -1.90 6.43 -2.72
CA THR A 16 -0.67 5.69 -2.99
C THR A 16 -0.88 4.19 -2.83
N VAL A 17 -1.63 3.78 -1.81
CA VAL A 17 -1.95 2.37 -1.61
C VAL A 17 -2.75 1.84 -2.79
N SER A 18 -3.72 2.62 -3.27
CA SER A 18 -4.53 2.23 -4.42
C SER A 18 -3.66 2.02 -5.67
N ARG A 19 -2.67 2.90 -5.87
CA ARG A 19 -1.75 2.76 -7.01
C ARG A 19 -0.96 1.46 -6.92
N VAL A 20 -0.50 1.10 -5.73
CA VAL A 20 0.24 -0.15 -5.54
C VAL A 20 -0.65 -1.35 -5.84
N ILE A 21 -1.88 -1.34 -5.35
CA ILE A 21 -2.84 -2.41 -5.58
C ILE A 21 -3.13 -2.58 -7.08
N ASN A 22 -3.21 -1.46 -7.80
CA ASN A 22 -3.48 -1.47 -9.23
C ASN A 22 -2.22 -1.63 -10.07
N ASN A 23 -1.10 -1.91 -9.43
CA ASN A 23 0.19 -2.12 -10.09
C ASN A 23 0.60 -0.92 -10.95
N ASN A 24 0.33 0.29 -10.46
CA ASN A 24 0.67 1.52 -11.15
C ASN A 24 2.18 1.76 -11.05
N PRO A 25 2.88 2.04 -12.17
CA PRO A 25 4.33 2.26 -12.15
C PRO A 25 4.75 3.57 -11.50
N ASN A 26 3.82 4.50 -11.28
CA ASN A 26 4.12 5.81 -10.70
C ASN A 26 4.16 5.78 -9.17
N VAL A 27 4.80 4.76 -8.62
CA VAL A 27 4.99 4.60 -7.18
C VAL A 27 6.45 4.28 -6.94
N SER A 28 7.07 4.92 -5.95
CA SER A 28 8.47 4.65 -5.63
C SER A 28 8.64 3.21 -5.15
N ASP A 29 9.83 2.67 -5.35
CA ASP A 29 10.13 1.31 -4.92
C ASP A 29 9.97 1.17 -3.40
N ALA A 30 10.38 2.19 -2.65
CA ALA A 30 10.24 2.19 -1.20
C ALA A 30 8.78 2.12 -0.76
N ALA A 31 7.92 2.94 -1.39
CA ALA A 31 6.50 2.94 -1.08
C ALA A 31 5.87 1.60 -1.42
N ARG A 32 6.20 1.08 -2.60
CA ARG A 32 5.67 -0.22 -3.05
C ARG A 32 6.06 -1.32 -2.07
N ALA A 33 7.34 -1.38 -1.69
CA ALA A 33 7.82 -2.42 -0.78
C ALA A 33 7.12 -2.35 0.57
N ARG A 34 6.98 -1.14 1.11
CA ARG A 34 6.34 -0.97 2.42
C ARG A 34 4.86 -1.34 2.39
N ILE A 35 4.15 -0.88 1.37
CA ILE A 35 2.73 -1.16 1.22
C ILE A 35 2.49 -2.65 1.00
N MET A 36 3.30 -3.29 0.16
CA MET A 36 3.18 -4.73 -0.08
C MET A 36 3.44 -5.52 1.19
N GLU A 37 4.40 -5.10 2.01
CA GLU A 37 4.67 -5.74 3.29
C GLU A 37 3.44 -5.72 4.18
N VAL A 38 2.76 -4.58 4.26
CA VAL A 38 1.55 -4.45 5.09
C VAL A 38 0.42 -5.29 4.52
N ILE A 39 0.25 -5.28 3.20
CA ILE A 39 -0.79 -6.09 2.54
C ILE A 39 -0.60 -7.56 2.86
N GLU A 40 0.63 -8.05 2.79
CA GLU A 40 0.92 -9.45 3.08
C GLU A 40 0.73 -9.78 4.55
N ARG A 41 1.14 -8.86 5.43
CA ARG A 41 1.00 -9.08 6.87
C ARG A 41 -0.46 -9.27 7.28
N TYR A 42 -1.35 -8.49 6.72
CA TYR A 42 -2.76 -8.52 7.09
C TYR A 42 -3.61 -9.34 6.12
N ASN A 43 -2.99 -9.96 5.16
CA ASN A 43 -3.67 -10.82 4.18
C ASN A 43 -4.82 -10.09 3.50
N PHE A 44 -4.55 -8.87 3.08
CA PHE A 44 -5.56 -7.99 2.47
C PHE A 44 -5.90 -8.37 1.03
#